data_a608915ebb7e9133484a1bd4b14449ac
#
_entry.id   a608915ebb7e9133484a1bd4b14449ac
#
_cell.length_a   1.000
_cell.length_b   1.000
_cell.length_c   1.000
_cell.angle_alpha   90.00
_cell.angle_beta   90.00
_cell.angle_gamma   90.00
#
_symmetry.space_group_name_H-M   'P 1'
#
loop_
_entity.id
_entity.type
_entity.pdbx_description
1 polymer ?
#
loop_
_entity_poly.entity_id
_entity_poly.type
_entity_poly.pdbx_seq_one_letter_code
_entity_poly.pdbx_strand_id
1 'polypeptide(L)'
;MNSMCNFPISAGGGIKNLDDAKKLIFNGCDKLIINTLIHENLHEAKKIINTFGSASVVGSIQYREKDKKIEVYHTMARIKTKYSLEECINFYEDTGVGEIILNNIDNDGKISGIDESPKILEIIEKNKNIPFLVNGGFNSFEQIKKYYNLFSGIIISSALHFGEIDYHDINKFKKFIDENI
;
A
#
# COMPACT_ATOMS: atom_id res chain seq x y z
N MET A 1 11.04 -15.33 13.98
CA MET A 1 9.92 -15.59 13.04
C MET A 1 10.39 -16.06 11.67
N ASN A 2 11.52 -15.60 11.18
CA ASN A 2 11.95 -15.85 9.78
C ASN A 2 12.60 -17.22 9.48
N SER A 3 12.88 -18.08 10.44
CA SER A 3 13.49 -19.38 10.18
C SER A 3 12.53 -20.44 9.58
N MET A 4 11.26 -20.11 9.45
CA MET A 4 10.21 -20.99 8.91
C MET A 4 9.42 -20.42 7.73
N CYS A 5 9.65 -19.16 7.32
CA CYS A 5 8.90 -18.53 6.26
C CYS A 5 9.83 -18.11 5.13
N ASN A 6 9.65 -18.69 3.95
CA ASN A 6 10.41 -18.35 2.74
C ASN A 6 9.76 -17.21 1.93
N PHE A 7 8.75 -16.52 2.48
CA PHE A 7 8.06 -15.42 1.84
C PHE A 7 8.49 -14.10 2.46
N PRO A 8 8.63 -13.02 1.66
CA PRO A 8 8.88 -11.68 2.17
C PRO A 8 7.78 -11.23 3.14
N ILE A 9 8.16 -10.66 4.27
CA ILE A 9 7.24 -10.16 5.29
C ILE A 9 7.34 -8.65 5.34
N SER A 10 6.21 -7.98 5.17
CA SER A 10 6.08 -6.53 5.42
C SER A 10 5.32 -6.31 6.72
N ALA A 11 5.81 -5.40 7.56
CA ALA A 11 5.13 -5.06 8.81
C ALA A 11 5.02 -3.55 9.01
N GLY A 12 3.94 -3.15 9.66
CA GLY A 12 3.65 -1.74 9.96
C GLY A 12 2.65 -1.61 11.10
N GLY A 13 2.23 -0.36 11.33
CA GLY A 13 1.33 -0.03 12.43
C GLY A 13 2.08 0.27 13.73
N GLY A 14 2.04 1.55 14.13
CA GLY A 14 2.64 1.98 15.40
C GLY A 14 4.15 2.21 15.40
N ILE A 15 4.82 2.21 14.25
CA ILE A 15 6.24 2.62 14.14
C ILE A 15 6.34 4.12 14.42
N LYS A 16 7.06 4.50 15.49
CA LYS A 16 7.20 5.88 15.93
C LYS A 16 8.62 6.44 15.79
N ASN A 17 9.62 5.57 15.71
CA ASN A 17 11.03 5.93 15.69
C ASN A 17 11.87 4.81 15.07
N LEU A 18 13.18 5.10 14.92
CA LEU A 18 14.14 4.14 14.35
C LEU A 18 14.26 2.85 15.16
N ASP A 19 14.12 2.90 16.50
CA ASP A 19 14.26 1.70 17.33
C ASP A 19 13.08 0.73 17.16
N ASP A 20 11.86 1.24 16.93
CA ASP A 20 10.71 0.40 16.57
C ASP A 20 10.94 -0.27 15.21
N ALA A 21 11.44 0.47 14.23
CA ALA A 21 11.80 -0.04 12.91
C ALA A 21 12.88 -1.14 12.99
N LYS A 22 13.94 -0.91 13.77
CA LYS A 22 15.00 -1.91 14.02
C LYS A 22 14.44 -3.19 14.61
N LYS A 23 13.54 -3.10 15.59
CA LYS A 23 12.92 -4.29 16.20
C LYS A 23 12.21 -5.14 15.17
N LEU A 24 11.47 -4.54 14.24
CA LEU A 24 10.76 -5.27 13.18
C LEU A 24 11.75 -5.95 12.23
N ILE A 25 12.73 -5.23 11.71
CA ILE A 25 13.73 -5.77 10.78
C ILE A 25 14.54 -6.89 11.44
N PHE A 26 15.04 -6.72 12.68
CA PHE A 26 15.79 -7.74 13.38
C PHE A 26 14.96 -8.99 13.75
N ASN A 27 13.64 -8.86 13.81
CA ASN A 27 12.72 -9.98 13.96
C ASN A 27 12.29 -10.61 12.62
N GLY A 28 12.94 -10.25 11.50
CA GLY A 28 12.78 -10.89 10.21
C GLY A 28 11.72 -10.26 9.30
N CYS A 29 11.45 -8.99 9.49
CA CYS A 29 10.65 -8.21 8.55
C CYS A 29 11.52 -7.71 7.40
N ASP A 30 11.06 -7.84 6.16
CA ASP A 30 11.79 -7.39 4.96
C ASP A 30 11.44 -5.96 4.59
N LYS A 31 10.20 -5.53 4.84
CA LYS A 31 9.73 -4.16 4.55
C LYS A 31 8.96 -3.57 5.72
N LEU A 32 9.11 -2.27 5.90
CA LEU A 32 8.42 -1.46 6.90
C LEU A 32 7.32 -0.66 6.24
N ILE A 33 6.09 -0.69 6.77
CA ILE A 33 4.97 0.11 6.27
C ILE A 33 4.74 1.27 7.22
N ILE A 34 4.89 2.49 6.73
CA ILE A 34 4.71 3.72 7.51
C ILE A 34 3.63 4.63 6.91
N ASN A 35 2.87 5.29 7.75
CA ASN A 35 1.87 6.30 7.39
C ASN A 35 1.97 7.49 8.34
N THR A 36 1.44 7.35 9.55
CA THR A 36 1.36 8.39 10.58
C THR A 36 2.71 9.05 10.83
N LEU A 37 3.80 8.28 10.85
CA LEU A 37 5.14 8.80 11.10
C LEU A 37 5.58 9.83 10.05
N ILE A 38 5.24 9.65 8.77
CA ILE A 38 5.59 10.61 7.70
C ILE A 38 4.93 11.97 7.97
N HIS A 39 3.69 11.97 8.47
CA HIS A 39 2.94 13.18 8.75
C HIS A 39 3.33 13.86 10.07
N GLU A 40 3.62 13.08 11.11
CA GLU A 40 3.85 13.58 12.47
C GLU A 40 5.32 13.85 12.78
N ASN A 41 6.23 13.06 12.20
CA ASN A 41 7.67 13.18 12.43
C ASN A 41 8.49 12.79 11.19
N LEU A 42 8.53 13.70 10.22
CA LEU A 42 9.26 13.52 8.96
C LEU A 42 10.75 13.24 9.17
N HIS A 43 11.35 13.82 10.22
CA HIS A 43 12.77 13.59 10.53
C HIS A 43 13.04 12.12 10.86
N GLU A 44 12.23 11.51 11.72
CA GLU A 44 12.36 10.09 12.05
C GLU A 44 12.00 9.18 10.86
N ALA A 45 11.01 9.56 10.03
CA ALA A 45 10.69 8.82 8.81
C ALA A 45 11.91 8.79 7.86
N LYS A 46 12.52 9.95 7.58
CA LYS A 46 13.75 10.04 6.76
C LYS A 46 14.93 9.28 7.37
N LYS A 47 15.08 9.29 8.69
CA LYS A 47 16.13 8.55 9.38
C LYS A 47 15.97 7.04 9.22
N ILE A 48 14.74 6.52 9.26
CA ILE A 48 14.41 5.11 8.99
C ILE A 48 14.77 4.77 7.53
N ILE A 49 14.32 5.60 6.57
CA ILE A 49 14.58 5.38 5.14
C ILE A 49 16.08 5.38 4.85
N ASN A 50 16.82 6.35 5.40
CA ASN A 50 18.28 6.42 5.23
C ASN A 50 19.01 5.23 5.87
N THR A 51 18.44 4.62 6.92
CA THR A 51 19.06 3.49 7.61
C THR A 51 18.84 2.17 6.86
N PHE A 52 17.65 1.94 6.34
CA PHE A 52 17.27 0.65 5.73
C PHE A 52 17.17 0.69 4.20
N GLY A 53 17.24 1.87 3.60
CA GLY A 53 17.06 2.10 2.16
C GLY A 53 15.59 2.23 1.75
N SER A 54 15.34 2.94 0.66
CA SER A 54 13.98 3.16 0.13
C SER A 54 13.26 1.85 -0.19
N ALA A 55 13.95 0.86 -0.74
CA ALA A 55 13.39 -0.44 -1.11
C ALA A 55 12.78 -1.20 0.09
N SER A 56 13.22 -0.90 1.32
CA SER A 56 12.71 -1.50 2.55
C SER A 56 11.61 -0.69 3.23
N VAL A 57 11.20 0.45 2.67
CA VAL A 57 10.18 1.31 3.30
C VAL A 57 9.04 1.61 2.33
N VAL A 58 7.85 1.24 2.75
CA VAL A 58 6.59 1.43 2.01
C VAL A 58 5.77 2.50 2.70
N GLY A 59 5.36 3.51 1.95
CA GLY A 59 4.43 4.53 2.43
C GLY A 59 2.99 4.06 2.26
N SER A 60 2.15 4.19 3.28
CA SER A 60 0.72 3.88 3.17
C SER A 60 -0.11 5.15 3.18
N ILE A 61 -0.84 5.43 2.11
CA ILE A 61 -1.76 6.56 1.99
C ILE A 61 -3.18 6.03 2.11
N GLN A 62 -3.90 6.54 3.11
CA GLN A 62 -5.31 6.21 3.33
C GLN A 62 -6.17 7.32 2.73
N TYR A 63 -7.11 6.95 1.87
CA TYR A 63 -8.00 7.92 1.23
C TYR A 63 -9.43 7.42 1.15
N ARG A 64 -10.36 8.35 0.94
CA ARG A 64 -11.75 8.09 0.56
C ARG A 64 -12.27 9.16 -0.38
N GLU A 65 -13.33 8.85 -1.11
CA GLU A 65 -14.09 9.85 -1.84
C GLU A 65 -15.27 10.31 -1.00
N LYS A 66 -15.35 11.62 -0.76
CA LYS A 66 -16.48 12.27 -0.09
C LYS A 66 -16.91 13.49 -0.89
N ASP A 67 -18.20 13.61 -1.20
CA ASP A 67 -18.75 14.73 -1.98
C ASP A 67 -17.98 15.00 -3.29
N LYS A 68 -17.63 13.92 -4.02
CA LYS A 68 -16.83 13.94 -5.26
C LYS A 68 -15.41 14.49 -5.08
N LYS A 69 -14.90 14.57 -3.85
CA LYS A 69 -13.54 14.97 -3.53
C LYS A 69 -12.78 13.82 -2.87
N ILE A 70 -11.54 13.62 -3.28
CA ILE A 70 -10.66 12.68 -2.63
C ILE A 70 -10.09 13.37 -1.38
N GLU A 71 -10.32 12.76 -0.24
CA GLU A 71 -9.78 13.17 1.05
C GLU A 71 -8.74 12.17 1.51
N VAL A 72 -7.59 12.65 1.97
CA VAL A 72 -6.48 11.82 2.47
C VAL A 72 -6.41 11.87 3.98
N TYR A 73 -6.12 10.71 4.58
CA TYR A 73 -6.13 10.52 6.02
C TYR A 73 -4.84 9.86 6.51
N HIS A 74 -4.51 10.08 7.77
CA HIS A 74 -3.51 9.31 8.52
C HIS A 74 -4.05 8.88 9.88
N THR A 75 -3.21 8.24 10.73
CA THR A 75 -3.59 7.79 12.08
C THR A 75 -4.85 6.92 12.06
N MET A 76 -4.79 5.81 11.30
CA MET A 76 -5.91 4.86 11.13
C MET A 76 -7.22 5.55 10.65
N ALA A 77 -7.10 6.40 9.65
CA ALA A 77 -8.19 7.18 9.04
C ALA A 77 -8.92 8.14 10.00
N ARG A 78 -8.27 8.54 11.08
CA ARG A 78 -8.87 9.45 12.09
C ARG A 78 -8.61 10.91 11.82
N ILE A 79 -7.45 11.24 11.23
CA ILE A 79 -7.03 12.62 11.01
C ILE A 79 -6.93 12.86 9.50
N LYS A 80 -7.75 13.80 9.01
CA LYS A 80 -7.70 14.26 7.64
C LYS A 80 -6.47 15.14 7.44
N THR A 81 -5.73 14.92 6.37
CA THR A 81 -4.60 15.76 5.99
C THR A 81 -5.07 17.04 5.29
N LYS A 82 -4.18 18.01 5.18
CA LYS A 82 -4.40 19.20 4.34
C LYS A 82 -4.05 18.95 2.86
N TYR A 83 -3.40 17.86 2.56
CA TYR A 83 -2.90 17.53 1.22
C TYR A 83 -3.99 16.87 0.38
N SER A 84 -4.03 17.20 -0.93
CA SER A 84 -4.69 16.37 -1.94
C SER A 84 -3.96 15.03 -2.07
N LEU A 85 -4.57 14.07 -2.77
CA LEU A 85 -3.92 12.78 -2.98
C LEU A 85 -2.61 12.92 -3.78
N GLU A 86 -2.60 13.74 -4.84
CA GLU A 86 -1.40 14.00 -5.65
C GLU A 86 -0.28 14.66 -4.82
N GLU A 87 -0.62 15.70 -4.03
CA GLU A 87 0.34 16.32 -3.12
C GLU A 87 0.88 15.35 -2.09
N CYS A 88 0.04 14.43 -1.60
CA CYS A 88 0.47 13.42 -0.64
C CYS A 88 1.40 12.39 -1.29
N ILE A 89 1.12 11.96 -2.52
CA ILE A 89 2.01 11.07 -3.29
C ILE A 89 3.38 11.73 -3.47
N ASN A 90 3.42 12.98 -3.96
CA ASN A 90 4.66 13.72 -4.13
C ASN A 90 5.43 13.87 -2.81
N PHE A 91 4.72 14.16 -1.73
CA PHE A 91 5.32 14.27 -0.39
C PHE A 91 5.96 12.96 0.08
N TYR A 92 5.33 11.81 -0.20
CA TYR A 92 5.86 10.49 0.14
C TYR A 92 7.07 10.15 -0.75
N GLU A 93 7.02 10.45 -2.04
CA GLU A 93 8.12 10.28 -2.98
C GLU A 93 9.33 11.12 -2.55
N ASP A 94 9.13 12.41 -2.23
CA ASP A 94 10.18 13.33 -1.72
C ASP A 94 10.74 12.89 -0.35
N THR A 95 9.96 12.15 0.41
CA THR A 95 10.43 11.55 1.68
C THR A 95 11.40 10.40 1.42
N GLY A 96 11.28 9.73 0.25
CA GLY A 96 12.17 8.67 -0.20
C GLY A 96 11.65 7.26 0.05
N VAL A 97 10.34 7.06 0.24
CA VAL A 97 9.77 5.70 0.29
C VAL A 97 9.91 5.02 -1.08
N GLY A 98 10.09 3.71 -1.10
CA GLY A 98 10.30 2.96 -2.34
C GLY A 98 9.03 2.50 -3.03
N GLU A 99 7.92 2.43 -2.30
CA GLU A 99 6.61 1.99 -2.79
C GLU A 99 5.51 2.73 -2.03
N ILE A 100 4.33 2.87 -2.64
CA ILE A 100 3.15 3.45 -2.00
C ILE A 100 1.99 2.46 -2.02
N ILE A 101 1.42 2.19 -0.86
CA ILE A 101 0.11 1.53 -0.73
C ILE A 101 -0.97 2.61 -0.78
N LEU A 102 -1.86 2.52 -1.77
CA LEU A 102 -3.09 3.30 -1.82
C LEU A 102 -4.22 2.49 -1.19
N ASN A 103 -4.68 2.90 -0.02
CA ASN A 103 -5.74 2.23 0.73
C ASN A 103 -7.04 3.03 0.65
N ASN A 104 -8.03 2.53 -0.12
CA ASN A 104 -9.39 3.07 -0.10
C ASN A 104 -10.11 2.61 1.18
N ILE A 105 -10.30 3.54 2.12
CA ILE A 105 -10.89 3.28 3.43
C ILE A 105 -12.35 2.83 3.31
N ASP A 106 -13.07 3.34 2.31
CA ASP A 106 -14.50 3.04 2.15
C ASP A 106 -14.75 1.65 1.57
N ASN A 107 -13.78 1.09 0.83
CA ASN A 107 -13.85 -0.24 0.25
C ASN A 107 -13.14 -1.29 1.13
N ASP A 108 -12.31 -0.88 2.08
CA ASP A 108 -11.58 -1.80 2.95
C ASP A 108 -12.56 -2.69 3.75
N GLY A 109 -12.36 -3.99 3.68
CA GLY A 109 -13.23 -4.97 4.33
C GLY A 109 -14.55 -5.31 3.62
N LYS A 110 -14.92 -4.63 2.53
CA LYS A 110 -16.27 -4.78 1.91
C LYS A 110 -16.35 -5.75 0.75
N ILE A 111 -15.24 -6.18 0.18
CA ILE A 111 -15.19 -7.06 -1.01
C ILE A 111 -16.07 -6.51 -2.17
N SER A 112 -16.09 -5.19 -2.32
CA SER A 112 -16.93 -4.48 -3.29
C SER A 112 -16.24 -4.17 -4.62
N GLY A 113 -14.98 -4.55 -4.75
CA GLY A 113 -14.09 -4.19 -5.85
C GLY A 113 -13.08 -3.12 -5.46
N ILE A 114 -11.92 -3.12 -6.15
CA ILE A 114 -10.94 -2.02 -6.01
C ILE A 114 -11.53 -0.72 -6.55
N ASP A 115 -10.94 0.39 -6.18
CA ASP A 115 -11.37 1.70 -6.67
C ASP A 115 -10.98 1.88 -8.14
N GLU A 116 -11.97 1.80 -9.02
CA GLU A 116 -11.84 2.00 -10.46
C GLU A 116 -12.25 3.43 -10.91
N SER A 117 -12.37 4.37 -9.97
CA SER A 117 -12.75 5.73 -10.34
C SER A 117 -11.73 6.33 -11.32
N PRO A 118 -12.17 6.97 -12.42
CA PRO A 118 -11.26 7.52 -13.42
C PRO A 118 -10.23 8.46 -12.83
N LYS A 119 -10.60 9.18 -11.78
CA LYS A 119 -9.72 10.12 -11.09
C LYS A 119 -8.57 9.43 -10.37
N ILE A 120 -8.82 8.31 -9.70
CA ILE A 120 -7.75 7.53 -9.04
C ILE A 120 -6.83 6.90 -10.06
N LEU A 121 -7.40 6.32 -11.14
CA LEU A 121 -6.61 5.70 -12.20
C LEU A 121 -5.72 6.73 -12.89
N GLU A 122 -6.24 7.93 -13.19
CA GLU A 122 -5.47 9.03 -13.77
C GLU A 122 -4.32 9.49 -12.85
N ILE A 123 -4.57 9.61 -11.55
CA ILE A 123 -3.53 9.97 -10.58
C ILE A 123 -2.41 8.93 -10.56
N ILE A 124 -2.74 7.64 -10.53
CA ILE A 124 -1.75 6.57 -10.55
C ILE A 124 -0.96 6.60 -11.88
N GLU A 125 -1.66 6.78 -13.00
CA GLU A 125 -1.02 6.82 -14.31
C GLU A 125 -0.03 7.98 -14.47
N LYS A 126 -0.32 9.13 -13.88
CA LYS A 126 0.58 10.31 -13.90
C LYS A 126 1.82 10.13 -13.01
N ASN A 127 1.76 9.28 -11.99
CA ASN A 127 2.82 9.13 -10.98
C ASN A 127 3.57 7.78 -11.12
N LYS A 128 3.90 7.36 -12.34
CA LYS A 128 4.59 6.07 -12.62
C LYS A 128 6.03 5.96 -12.10
N ASN A 129 6.59 7.01 -11.54
CA ASN A 129 7.94 7.01 -10.99
C ASN A 129 8.06 6.16 -9.72
N ILE A 130 6.96 5.94 -9.01
CA ILE A 130 6.90 5.13 -7.80
C ILE A 130 5.91 3.98 -7.97
N PRO A 131 6.27 2.74 -7.55
CA PRO A 131 5.36 1.60 -7.57
C PRO A 131 4.16 1.80 -6.66
N PHE A 132 2.95 1.51 -7.17
CA PHE A 132 1.71 1.52 -6.40
C PHE A 132 1.21 0.12 -6.11
N LEU A 133 0.89 -0.13 -4.84
CA LEU A 133 0.12 -1.27 -4.38
C LEU A 133 -1.29 -0.78 -4.03
N VAL A 134 -2.33 -1.40 -4.58
CA VAL A 134 -3.71 -1.03 -4.25
C VAL A 134 -4.29 -1.93 -3.18
N ASN A 135 -4.99 -1.30 -2.22
CA ASN A 135 -5.67 -1.97 -1.12
C ASN A 135 -7.09 -1.44 -0.94
N GLY A 136 -7.96 -2.32 -0.46
CA GLY A 136 -9.36 -2.02 -0.18
C GLY A 136 -10.31 -2.53 -1.25
N GLY A 137 -11.15 -3.48 -0.85
CA GLY A 137 -12.30 -3.94 -1.62
C GLY A 137 -12.06 -5.04 -2.63
N PHE A 138 -10.85 -5.54 -2.83
CA PHE A 138 -10.57 -6.59 -3.83
C PHE A 138 -11.61 -7.72 -3.76
N ASN A 139 -12.19 -8.08 -4.91
CA ASN A 139 -13.22 -9.11 -5.01
C ASN A 139 -13.01 -10.11 -6.17
N SER A 140 -12.23 -9.76 -7.20
CA SER A 140 -12.00 -10.67 -8.32
C SER A 140 -10.69 -10.36 -9.06
N PHE A 141 -10.10 -11.39 -9.67
CA PHE A 141 -8.92 -11.23 -10.52
C PHE A 141 -9.25 -10.60 -11.90
N GLU A 142 -10.51 -10.56 -12.32
CA GLU A 142 -10.88 -9.92 -13.58
C GLU A 142 -10.64 -8.41 -13.55
N GLN A 143 -10.87 -7.75 -12.40
CA GLN A 143 -10.50 -6.34 -12.23
C GLN A 143 -8.99 -6.14 -12.39
N ILE A 144 -8.21 -7.07 -11.85
CA ILE A 144 -6.76 -6.96 -11.89
C ILE A 144 -6.22 -7.14 -13.30
N LYS A 145 -6.73 -8.12 -14.04
CA LYS A 145 -6.35 -8.34 -15.45
C LYS A 145 -6.58 -7.09 -16.31
N LYS A 146 -7.56 -6.27 -15.95
CA LYS A 146 -7.85 -5.01 -16.63
C LYS A 146 -6.77 -3.93 -16.36
N TYR A 147 -6.13 -3.96 -15.19
CA TYR A 147 -5.23 -2.90 -14.74
C TYR A 147 -3.83 -3.38 -14.34
N TYR A 148 -3.43 -4.61 -14.69
CA TYR A 148 -2.15 -5.18 -14.25
C TYR A 148 -0.91 -4.37 -14.70
N ASN A 149 -1.03 -3.59 -15.78
CA ASN A 149 0.03 -2.68 -16.24
C ASN A 149 0.06 -1.34 -15.49
N LEU A 150 -0.96 -1.04 -14.69
CA LEU A 150 -1.09 0.22 -13.97
C LEU A 150 -0.62 0.11 -12.53
N PHE A 151 -0.90 -1.04 -11.89
CA PHE A 151 -0.53 -1.30 -10.51
C PHE A 151 0.69 -2.23 -10.44
N SER A 152 1.60 -1.94 -9.52
CA SER A 152 2.74 -2.82 -9.24
C SER A 152 2.37 -4.02 -8.37
N GLY A 153 1.21 -3.96 -7.71
CA GLY A 153 0.70 -5.06 -6.90
C GLY A 153 -0.64 -4.75 -6.24
N ILE A 154 -1.22 -5.78 -5.63
CA ILE A 154 -2.52 -5.74 -5.00
C ILE A 154 -2.45 -6.41 -3.65
N ILE A 155 -3.14 -5.83 -2.69
CA ILE A 155 -3.27 -6.38 -1.35
C ILE A 155 -4.64 -7.04 -1.22
N ILE A 156 -4.63 -8.35 -1.00
CA ILE A 156 -5.82 -9.18 -0.81
C ILE A 156 -5.90 -9.54 0.66
N SER A 157 -6.99 -9.22 1.32
CA SER A 157 -7.22 -9.51 2.72
C SER A 157 -8.59 -10.18 2.92
N SER A 158 -9.66 -9.41 2.98
CA SER A 158 -11.00 -9.90 3.32
C SER A 158 -11.52 -10.97 2.36
N ALA A 159 -11.28 -10.83 1.05
CA ALA A 159 -11.71 -11.82 0.06
C ALA A 159 -11.08 -13.21 0.32
N LEU A 160 -9.81 -13.24 0.73
CA LEU A 160 -9.13 -14.49 1.10
C LEU A 160 -9.62 -15.00 2.47
N HIS A 161 -9.78 -14.10 3.44
CA HIS A 161 -10.21 -14.47 4.80
C HIS A 161 -11.62 -15.06 4.83
N PHE A 162 -12.54 -14.53 4.03
CA PHE A 162 -13.94 -15.00 3.96
C PHE A 162 -14.16 -16.10 2.91
N GLY A 163 -13.13 -16.52 2.19
CA GLY A 163 -13.19 -17.64 1.24
C GLY A 163 -13.82 -17.29 -0.11
N GLU A 164 -13.98 -16.01 -0.43
CA GLU A 164 -14.43 -15.56 -1.77
C GLU A 164 -13.37 -15.82 -2.86
N ILE A 165 -12.11 -15.94 -2.45
CA ILE A 165 -10.97 -16.28 -3.28
C ILE A 165 -10.15 -17.32 -2.54
N ASP A 166 -9.70 -18.34 -3.25
CA ASP A 166 -8.86 -19.39 -2.70
C ASP A 166 -7.44 -19.40 -3.30
N TYR A 167 -6.61 -20.32 -2.82
CA TYR A 167 -5.25 -20.51 -3.31
C TYR A 167 -5.19 -20.93 -4.79
N HIS A 168 -6.21 -21.63 -5.29
CA HIS A 168 -6.28 -22.03 -6.69
C HIS A 168 -6.50 -20.84 -7.62
N ASP A 169 -7.33 -19.88 -7.18
CA ASP A 169 -7.56 -18.63 -7.91
C ASP A 169 -6.29 -17.76 -7.95
N ILE A 170 -5.55 -17.70 -6.85
CA ILE A 170 -4.24 -17.01 -6.79
C ILE A 170 -3.25 -17.63 -7.78
N ASN A 171 -3.18 -18.96 -7.85
CA ASN A 171 -2.29 -19.64 -8.80
C ASN A 171 -2.68 -19.43 -10.25
N LYS A 172 -3.97 -19.42 -10.58
CA LYS A 172 -4.45 -19.09 -11.92
C LYS A 172 -4.05 -17.68 -12.32
N PHE A 173 -4.17 -16.74 -11.39
CA PHE A 173 -3.77 -15.37 -11.65
C PHE A 173 -2.25 -15.23 -11.79
N LYS A 174 -1.46 -15.90 -10.95
CA LYS A 174 -0.01 -15.94 -11.10
C LYS A 174 0.40 -16.43 -12.48
N LYS A 175 -0.19 -17.52 -12.95
CA LYS A 175 0.06 -18.04 -14.30
C LYS A 175 -0.28 -17.01 -15.40
N PHE A 176 -1.40 -16.30 -15.26
CA PHE A 176 -1.76 -15.21 -16.18
C PHE A 176 -0.68 -14.11 -16.22
N ILE A 177 -0.15 -13.69 -15.06
CA ILE A 177 0.92 -12.70 -14.99
C ILE A 177 2.19 -13.21 -15.67
N ASP A 178 2.63 -14.45 -15.38
CA ASP A 178 3.82 -15.06 -15.98
C ASP A 178 3.74 -15.19 -17.51
N GLU A 179 2.52 -15.27 -18.07
CA GLU A 179 2.27 -15.39 -19.52
C GLU A 179 2.16 -14.01 -20.22
N ASN A 180 1.98 -12.89 -19.50
CA ASN A 180 1.69 -11.57 -20.08
C ASN A 180 2.73 -10.48 -19.72
N ILE A 181 3.74 -10.81 -18.94
CA ILE A 181 4.92 -9.98 -18.62
C ILE A 181 6.17 -10.63 -19.20
#